data_c21b0d27b9ac82e6ad3b97985794e389
#
_entry.id   c21b0d27b9ac82e6ad3b97985794e389
#
_cell.length_a   1.000
_cell.length_b   1.000
_cell.length_c   1.000
_cell.angle_alpha   90.00
_cell.angle_beta   90.00
_cell.angle_gamma   90.00
#
_symmetry.space_group_name_H-M   'P 1'
#
loop_
_entity.id
_entity.type
_entity.pdbx_description
1 polymer ?
#
loop_
_entity_poly.entity_id
_entity_poly.type
_entity_poly.pdbx_seq_one_letter_code
_entity_poly.pdbx_strand_id
1 'polypeptide(L)'
;MLKILVDAELLLVFKVKFISWNVNSLRAREPLVQEIIKREKPDILCLQELKIDDHEYVSNFFLQFNYQTITQTQKSYNGVSISYNQNLDVTDLTISELNKTQARNNIILLKQQGIAIINNYFPNGNPVDTDKFTYKLEWMDELHESIKKIKDEYEIVLTGDFNVIPEDNDAHDIKKYKKDALAHPESRKRFNKLLNLDLLD
;
A
#
# COMPACT_ATOMS: atom_id res chain seq x y z
N MET A 1 -10.64 -2.54 -1.95
CA MET A 1 -11.05 -1.73 -0.79
C MET A 1 -9.83 -1.01 -0.26
N LEU A 2 -9.92 0.30 -0.14
CA LEU A 2 -8.81 1.15 0.32
C LEU A 2 -8.89 1.24 1.84
N LYS A 3 -7.85 0.78 2.55
CA LYS A 3 -7.76 0.90 4.00
C LYS A 3 -6.42 1.50 4.41
N ILE A 4 -6.41 2.17 5.53
CA ILE A 4 -5.21 2.66 6.20
C ILE A 4 -5.24 2.06 7.60
N LEU A 5 -4.25 1.22 7.90
CA LEU A 5 -4.06 0.66 9.23
C LEU A 5 -2.97 1.48 9.92
N VAL A 6 -3.30 2.05 11.07
CA VAL A 6 -2.43 2.97 11.81
C VAL A 6 -2.29 2.49 13.25
N ASP A 7 -1.14 2.71 13.84
CA ASP A 7 -0.96 2.52 15.27
C ASP A 7 -1.83 3.49 16.08
N ALA A 8 -2.38 3.03 17.21
CA ALA A 8 -3.35 3.77 18.01
C ALA A 8 -2.79 5.08 18.60
N GLU A 9 -1.50 5.15 18.89
CA GLU A 9 -0.85 6.33 19.48
C GLU A 9 -0.57 7.41 18.44
N LEU A 10 -0.46 7.04 17.17
CA LEU A 10 -0.12 7.95 16.07
C LEU A 10 -1.21 9.00 15.78
N LEU A 11 -2.47 8.68 16.05
CA LEU A 11 -3.62 9.55 15.76
C LEU A 11 -3.60 10.87 16.53
N LEU A 12 -2.78 11.01 17.57
CA LEU A 12 -2.77 12.19 18.46
C LEU A 12 -1.69 13.24 18.18
N VAL A 13 -0.65 12.92 17.39
CA VAL A 13 0.57 13.76 17.37
C VAL A 13 0.90 14.40 16.03
N PHE A 14 0.48 13.88 14.88
CA PHE A 14 0.93 14.40 13.58
C PHE A 14 -0.20 14.81 12.64
N LYS A 15 -0.16 16.07 12.17
CA LYS A 15 -0.99 16.55 11.07
C LYS A 15 -0.30 16.25 9.72
N VAL A 16 -0.10 14.99 9.39
CA VAL A 16 0.35 14.59 8.06
C VAL A 16 -0.86 14.11 7.27
N LYS A 17 -1.12 14.73 6.14
CA LYS A 17 -2.25 14.37 5.26
C LYS A 17 -1.82 13.28 4.32
N PHE A 18 -2.39 12.09 4.49
CA PHE A 18 -2.17 10.92 3.64
C PHE A 18 -3.33 10.74 2.66
N ILE A 19 -3.00 10.31 1.45
CA ILE A 19 -3.96 9.78 0.49
C ILE A 19 -3.41 8.45 -0.03
N SER A 20 -4.25 7.42 -0.03
CA SER A 20 -3.95 6.13 -0.67
C SER A 20 -5.02 5.84 -1.72
N TRP A 21 -4.59 5.43 -2.94
CA TRP A 21 -5.50 5.20 -4.04
C TRP A 21 -4.96 4.17 -5.05
N ASN A 22 -5.71 3.10 -5.29
CA ASN A 22 -5.47 2.22 -6.44
C ASN A 22 -5.97 2.93 -7.71
N VAL A 23 -5.05 3.42 -8.53
CA VAL A 23 -5.36 4.23 -9.72
C VAL A 23 -5.70 3.39 -10.94
N ASN A 24 -5.43 2.09 -10.91
CA ASN A 24 -5.65 1.21 -12.06
C ASN A 24 -5.15 1.84 -13.39
N SER A 25 -3.86 2.08 -13.48
CA SER A 25 -3.11 2.81 -14.50
C SER A 25 -2.98 4.32 -14.22
N LEU A 26 -1.76 4.74 -13.89
CA LEU A 26 -1.44 6.16 -13.65
C LEU A 26 -1.70 6.99 -14.91
N ARG A 27 -1.24 6.54 -16.10
CA ARG A 27 -1.44 7.27 -17.37
C ARG A 27 -2.91 7.54 -17.65
N ALA A 28 -3.79 6.56 -17.38
CA ALA A 28 -5.22 6.73 -17.58
C ALA A 28 -5.89 7.66 -16.56
N ARG A 29 -5.22 7.94 -15.45
CA ARG A 29 -5.76 8.72 -14.32
C ARG A 29 -4.97 9.99 -14.02
N GLU A 30 -3.98 10.35 -14.85
CA GLU A 30 -3.19 11.58 -14.65
C GLU A 30 -4.03 12.82 -14.35
N PRO A 31 -5.08 13.15 -15.12
CA PRO A 31 -5.88 14.34 -14.83
C PRO A 31 -6.50 14.33 -13.43
N LEU A 32 -6.99 13.15 -12.99
CA LEU A 32 -7.60 12.98 -11.66
C LEU A 32 -6.56 13.05 -10.54
N VAL A 33 -5.38 12.44 -10.76
CA VAL A 33 -4.26 12.50 -9.80
C VAL A 33 -3.80 13.95 -9.63
N GLN A 34 -3.66 14.70 -10.74
CA GLN A 34 -3.32 16.12 -10.71
C GLN A 34 -4.37 16.94 -9.97
N GLU A 35 -5.66 16.67 -10.20
CA GLU A 35 -6.75 17.36 -9.51
C GLU A 35 -6.68 17.11 -8.00
N ILE A 36 -6.50 15.86 -7.59
CA ILE A 36 -6.36 15.48 -6.17
C ILE A 36 -5.16 16.18 -5.54
N ILE A 37 -3.99 16.18 -6.18
CA ILE A 37 -2.80 16.85 -5.67
C ILE A 37 -3.07 18.36 -5.48
N LYS A 38 -3.66 19.02 -6.46
CA LYS A 38 -3.93 20.46 -6.41
C LYS A 38 -4.97 20.84 -5.35
N ARG A 39 -6.03 20.04 -5.23
CA ARG A 39 -7.15 20.28 -4.32
C ARG A 39 -6.80 19.92 -2.88
N GLU A 40 -6.28 18.71 -2.69
CA GLU A 40 -6.09 18.15 -1.36
C GLU A 40 -4.72 18.48 -0.77
N LYS A 41 -3.71 18.73 -1.62
CA LYS A 41 -2.32 19.00 -1.21
C LYS A 41 -1.84 18.02 -0.14
N PRO A 42 -1.89 16.70 -0.41
CA PRO A 42 -1.45 15.73 0.57
C PRO A 42 0.04 15.89 0.86
N ASP A 43 0.45 15.59 2.08
CA ASP A 43 1.88 15.50 2.40
C ASP A 43 2.49 14.22 1.79
N ILE A 44 1.69 13.15 1.76
CA ILE A 44 2.07 11.85 1.21
C ILE A 44 0.93 11.26 0.39
N LEU A 45 1.27 10.78 -0.81
CA LEU A 45 0.35 10.13 -1.74
C LEU A 45 0.87 8.74 -2.09
N CYS A 46 0.14 7.71 -1.70
CA CYS A 46 0.42 6.30 -1.95
C CYS A 46 -0.47 5.79 -3.08
N LEU A 47 0.14 5.37 -4.19
CA LEU A 47 -0.61 4.84 -5.33
C LEU A 47 -0.31 3.36 -5.54
N GLN A 48 -1.32 2.63 -6.04
CA GLN A 48 -1.24 1.23 -6.41
C GLN A 48 -1.74 1.05 -7.85
N GLU A 49 -1.29 -0.03 -8.49
CA GLU A 49 -1.57 -0.35 -9.89
C GLU A 49 -1.16 0.74 -10.88
N LEU A 50 0.08 1.19 -10.79
CA LEU A 50 0.61 2.19 -11.72
C LEU A 50 0.60 1.69 -13.17
N LYS A 51 0.87 0.38 -13.39
CA LYS A 51 0.91 -0.30 -14.70
C LYS A 51 1.86 0.37 -15.70
N ILE A 52 2.97 0.88 -15.21
CA ILE A 52 4.01 1.58 -15.96
C ILE A 52 5.34 0.87 -15.70
N ASP A 53 6.15 0.70 -16.75
CA ASP A 53 7.51 0.18 -16.69
C ASP A 53 8.53 1.30 -16.99
N ASP A 54 8.37 2.41 -16.29
CA ASP A 54 9.16 3.61 -16.50
C ASP A 54 9.22 4.42 -15.19
N HIS A 55 10.30 4.22 -14.44
CA HIS A 55 10.53 4.93 -13.18
C HIS A 55 10.69 6.43 -13.38
N GLU A 56 11.36 6.83 -14.44
CA GLU A 56 11.64 8.24 -14.72
C GLU A 56 10.35 8.99 -15.04
N TYR A 57 9.47 8.39 -15.82
CA TYR A 57 8.15 8.94 -16.09
C TYR A 57 7.35 9.18 -14.82
N VAL A 58 7.29 8.18 -13.91
CA VAL A 58 6.56 8.31 -12.65
C VAL A 58 7.16 9.42 -11.79
N SER A 59 8.49 9.45 -11.65
CA SER A 59 9.18 10.47 -10.84
C SER A 59 8.98 11.87 -11.41
N ASN A 60 9.13 12.06 -12.73
CA ASN A 60 8.95 13.35 -13.39
C ASN A 60 7.50 13.85 -13.32
N PHE A 61 6.51 12.93 -13.36
CA PHE A 61 5.11 13.29 -13.19
C PHE A 61 4.84 13.94 -11.82
N PHE A 62 5.43 13.44 -10.74
CA PHE A 62 5.23 14.01 -9.41
C PHE A 62 6.13 15.20 -9.11
N LEU A 63 7.34 15.25 -9.69
CA LEU A 63 8.29 16.33 -9.48
C LEU A 63 7.73 17.70 -9.91
N GLN A 64 6.89 17.77 -10.95
CA GLN A 64 6.22 18.99 -11.39
C GLN A 64 5.27 19.61 -10.33
N PHE A 65 4.92 18.85 -9.28
CA PHE A 65 4.09 19.27 -8.17
C PHE A 65 4.89 19.45 -6.86
N ASN A 66 6.24 19.44 -6.93
CA ASN A 66 7.15 19.49 -5.79
C ASN A 66 7.06 18.25 -4.87
N TYR A 67 6.80 17.07 -5.44
CA TYR A 67 6.89 15.80 -4.75
C TYR A 67 8.12 15.03 -5.21
N GLN A 68 8.82 14.40 -4.27
CA GLN A 68 9.73 13.31 -4.54
C GLN A 68 8.96 12.00 -4.55
N THR A 69 9.46 10.99 -5.26
CA THR A 69 8.75 9.73 -5.42
C THR A 69 9.68 8.54 -5.33
N ILE A 70 9.31 7.58 -4.49
CA ILE A 70 9.87 6.23 -4.46
C ILE A 70 8.87 5.32 -5.15
N THR A 71 9.30 4.59 -6.16
CA THR A 71 8.41 3.77 -6.97
C THR A 71 9.01 2.41 -7.31
N GLN A 72 8.16 1.41 -7.32
CA GLN A 72 8.41 0.10 -7.91
C GLN A 72 7.52 -0.04 -9.13
N THR A 73 8.11 -0.23 -10.30
CA THR A 73 7.38 -0.27 -11.57
C THR A 73 7.38 -1.67 -12.17
N GLN A 74 6.33 -1.97 -12.92
CA GLN A 74 6.20 -3.20 -13.68
C GLN A 74 5.33 -2.99 -14.91
N LYS A 75 5.73 -3.57 -16.03
CA LYS A 75 5.00 -3.46 -17.30
C LYS A 75 3.64 -4.11 -17.20
N SER A 76 2.60 -3.37 -17.58
CA SER A 76 1.21 -3.83 -17.72
C SER A 76 0.49 -4.25 -16.44
N TYR A 77 1.21 -4.54 -15.37
CA TYR A 77 0.64 -5.04 -14.10
C TYR A 77 1.30 -4.34 -12.91
N ASN A 78 0.65 -4.41 -11.75
CA ASN A 78 1.22 -3.94 -10.49
C ASN A 78 1.76 -2.49 -10.55
N GLY A 79 2.85 -2.24 -9.86
CA GLY A 79 3.44 -0.92 -9.71
C GLY A 79 2.86 -0.15 -8.53
N VAL A 80 3.72 0.31 -7.64
CA VAL A 80 3.36 1.11 -6.47
C VAL A 80 4.28 2.32 -6.35
N SER A 81 3.76 3.42 -5.82
CA SER A 81 4.58 4.59 -5.50
C SER A 81 4.17 5.22 -4.19
N ILE A 82 5.15 5.80 -3.49
CA ILE A 82 4.96 6.76 -2.43
C ILE A 82 5.56 8.07 -2.93
N SER A 83 4.70 9.07 -3.16
CA SER A 83 5.08 10.43 -3.49
C SER A 83 4.89 11.30 -2.27
N TYR A 84 5.89 12.08 -1.90
CA TYR A 84 5.90 12.89 -0.69
C TYR A 84 6.42 14.28 -0.94
N ASN A 85 5.89 15.26 -0.19
CA ASN A 85 6.32 16.65 -0.29
C ASN A 85 7.83 16.72 -0.04
N GLN A 86 8.56 17.43 -0.92
CA GLN A 86 10.02 17.53 -0.86
C GLN A 86 10.57 18.15 0.44
N ASN A 87 9.72 18.78 1.25
CA ASN A 87 10.11 19.35 2.55
C ASN A 87 10.12 18.29 3.67
N LEU A 88 9.64 17.09 3.42
CA LEU A 88 9.70 15.98 4.37
C LEU A 88 11.08 15.30 4.31
N ASP A 89 11.66 15.05 5.49
CA ASP A 89 12.88 14.27 5.62
C ASP A 89 12.54 12.77 5.57
N VAL A 90 12.70 12.19 4.40
CA VAL A 90 12.29 10.81 4.09
C VAL A 90 13.51 9.95 3.78
N THR A 91 13.52 8.76 4.33
CA THR A 91 14.49 7.71 3.95
C THR A 91 13.73 6.54 3.30
N ASP A 92 14.20 6.09 2.15
CA ASP A 92 13.73 4.85 1.52
C ASP A 92 14.21 3.64 2.34
N LEU A 93 13.29 2.77 2.72
CA LEU A 93 13.61 1.50 3.35
C LEU A 93 13.25 0.37 2.39
N THR A 94 14.22 -0.06 1.59
CA THR A 94 14.02 -1.21 0.72
C THR A 94 14.00 -2.49 1.54
N ILE A 95 12.82 -3.04 1.82
CA ILE A 95 12.72 -4.43 2.28
C ILE A 95 12.80 -5.31 1.03
N SER A 96 13.99 -5.76 0.73
CA SER A 96 14.38 -6.39 -0.54
C SER A 96 13.67 -7.71 -0.84
N GLU A 97 13.01 -8.33 0.12
CA GLU A 97 12.48 -9.68 -0.03
C GLU A 97 11.05 -9.72 -0.58
N LEU A 98 10.21 -8.77 -0.22
CA LEU A 98 8.80 -8.70 -0.66
C LEU A 98 8.62 -8.35 -2.15
N ASN A 99 9.63 -7.79 -2.79
CA ASN A 99 9.54 -7.29 -4.17
C ASN A 99 10.38 -8.06 -5.19
N LYS A 100 10.92 -9.23 -4.85
CA LYS A 100 11.86 -9.96 -5.73
C LYS A 100 11.34 -10.22 -7.14
N THR A 101 10.04 -10.25 -7.33
CA THR A 101 9.44 -10.59 -8.63
C THR A 101 8.31 -9.67 -9.07
N GLN A 102 7.76 -8.81 -8.19
CA GLN A 102 6.57 -8.02 -8.50
C GLN A 102 6.54 -6.72 -7.69
N ALA A 103 6.38 -5.61 -8.40
CA ALA A 103 6.32 -4.25 -7.84
C ALA A 103 5.04 -4.03 -6.99
N ARG A 104 5.03 -4.49 -5.74
CA ARG A 104 3.84 -4.51 -4.87
C ARG A 104 3.97 -3.77 -3.55
N ASN A 105 5.17 -3.30 -3.22
CA ASN A 105 5.43 -2.69 -1.93
C ASN A 105 6.47 -1.56 -2.05
N ASN A 106 6.24 -0.47 -1.32
CA ASN A 106 7.25 0.56 -1.02
C ASN A 106 7.19 0.87 0.46
N ILE A 107 8.34 1.18 1.05
CA ILE A 107 8.43 1.61 2.46
C ILE A 107 9.28 2.85 2.54
N ILE A 108 8.79 3.83 3.28
CA ILE A 108 9.56 5.02 3.65
C ILE A 108 9.57 5.21 5.16
N LEU A 109 10.65 5.80 5.65
CA LEU A 109 10.78 6.20 7.06
C LEU A 109 10.75 7.72 7.17
N LEU A 110 9.90 8.22 8.04
CA LEU A 110 9.94 9.57 8.58
C LEU A 110 10.71 9.49 9.91
N LYS A 111 12.05 9.49 9.83
CA LYS A 111 12.92 9.20 11.01
C LYS A 111 12.72 10.16 12.16
N GLN A 112 12.55 11.47 11.87
CA GLN A 112 12.32 12.48 12.89
C GLN A 112 11.02 12.26 13.66
N GLN A 113 10.04 11.64 13.00
CA GLN A 113 8.73 11.33 13.57
C GLN A 113 8.65 9.90 14.14
N GLY A 114 9.62 9.05 13.86
CA GLY A 114 9.58 7.65 14.24
C GLY A 114 8.52 6.84 13.51
N ILE A 115 8.14 7.22 12.25
CA ILE A 115 7.05 6.61 11.50
C ILE A 115 7.59 5.83 10.29
N ALA A 116 7.10 4.61 10.10
CA ALA A 116 7.28 3.83 8.88
C ALA A 116 5.97 3.78 8.08
N ILE A 117 6.01 4.24 6.82
CA ILE A 117 4.85 4.19 5.91
C ILE A 117 5.07 3.10 4.91
N ILE A 118 4.15 2.15 4.87
CA ILE A 118 4.20 0.95 4.04
C ILE A 118 3.02 0.99 3.07
N ASN A 119 3.32 1.22 1.79
CA ASN A 119 2.32 1.20 0.73
C ASN A 119 2.33 -0.15 0.04
N ASN A 120 1.17 -0.80 -0.05
CA ASN A 120 1.05 -2.16 -0.56
C ASN A 120 0.00 -2.29 -1.65
N TYR A 121 0.26 -3.22 -2.57
CA TYR A 121 -0.72 -3.78 -3.47
C TYR A 121 -0.73 -5.30 -3.29
N PHE A 122 -1.63 -5.82 -2.46
CA PHE A 122 -1.71 -7.24 -2.16
C PHE A 122 -2.05 -8.05 -3.42
N PRO A 123 -1.46 -9.24 -3.59
CA PRO A 123 -1.88 -10.13 -4.65
C PRO A 123 -3.39 -10.41 -4.57
N ASN A 124 -4.07 -10.38 -5.71
CA ASN A 124 -5.51 -10.70 -5.76
C ASN A 124 -5.78 -12.15 -5.30
N GLY A 125 -5.00 -13.11 -5.80
CA GLY A 125 -5.05 -14.51 -5.38
C GLY A 125 -6.10 -15.37 -6.10
N ASN A 126 -6.86 -14.81 -7.03
CA ASN A 126 -7.85 -15.59 -7.78
C ASN A 126 -7.24 -16.27 -9.01
N PRO A 127 -7.73 -17.47 -9.39
CA PRO A 127 -8.68 -18.32 -8.68
C PRO A 127 -8.11 -18.95 -7.41
N VAL A 128 -8.97 -19.24 -6.41
CA VAL A 128 -8.62 -20.06 -5.24
C VAL A 128 -8.19 -21.45 -5.73
N ASP A 129 -7.42 -22.18 -4.92
CA ASP A 129 -6.87 -23.49 -5.24
C ASP A 129 -5.86 -23.48 -6.41
N THR A 130 -5.17 -22.37 -6.62
CA THR A 130 -4.08 -22.21 -7.58
C THR A 130 -2.83 -21.64 -6.92
N ASP A 131 -1.70 -21.68 -7.63
CA ASP A 131 -0.44 -21.06 -7.21
C ASP A 131 -0.59 -19.56 -6.93
N LYS A 132 -1.55 -18.89 -7.57
CA LYS A 132 -1.84 -17.48 -7.31
C LYS A 132 -2.37 -17.26 -5.91
N PHE A 133 -3.20 -18.17 -5.41
CA PHE A 133 -3.71 -18.08 -4.05
C PHE A 133 -2.63 -18.41 -3.02
N THR A 134 -1.85 -19.47 -3.27
CA THR A 134 -0.69 -19.80 -2.44
C THR A 134 0.28 -18.63 -2.35
N TYR A 135 0.65 -18.04 -3.48
CA TYR A 135 1.49 -16.85 -3.55
C TYR A 135 0.93 -15.68 -2.72
N LYS A 136 -0.39 -15.42 -2.79
CA LYS A 136 -1.02 -14.37 -1.98
C LYS A 136 -0.81 -14.63 -0.49
N LEU A 137 -1.04 -15.86 -0.04
CA LEU A 137 -0.94 -16.20 1.37
C LEU A 137 0.50 -16.10 1.87
N GLU A 138 1.47 -16.60 1.11
CA GLU A 138 2.90 -16.49 1.41
C GLU A 138 3.35 -15.03 1.47
N TRP A 139 2.94 -14.22 0.49
CA TRP A 139 3.24 -12.80 0.45
C TRP A 139 2.70 -12.05 1.69
N MET A 140 1.48 -12.39 2.14
CA MET A 140 0.90 -11.80 3.36
C MET A 140 1.67 -12.24 4.62
N ASP A 141 2.11 -13.48 4.70
CA ASP A 141 2.92 -13.97 5.81
C ASP A 141 4.32 -13.28 5.82
N GLU A 142 4.95 -13.08 4.67
CA GLU A 142 6.22 -12.35 4.55
C GLU A 142 6.08 -10.88 4.95
N LEU A 143 4.99 -10.20 4.55
CA LEU A 143 4.71 -8.83 4.97
C LEU A 143 4.58 -8.74 6.50
N HIS A 144 3.82 -9.66 7.11
CA HIS A 144 3.68 -9.71 8.56
C HIS A 144 5.04 -9.82 9.27
N GLU A 145 5.90 -10.76 8.83
CA GLU A 145 7.23 -10.93 9.42
C GLU A 145 8.14 -9.70 9.17
N SER A 146 7.96 -9.00 8.05
CA SER A 146 8.70 -7.78 7.75
C SER A 146 8.29 -6.62 8.66
N ILE A 147 7.00 -6.45 8.92
CA ILE A 147 6.50 -5.42 9.85
C ILE A 147 7.00 -5.70 11.28
N LYS A 148 6.99 -6.96 11.71
CA LYS A 148 7.51 -7.34 13.04
C LYS A 148 8.94 -6.91 13.28
N LYS A 149 9.78 -6.85 12.24
CA LYS A 149 11.18 -6.46 12.37
C LYS A 149 11.39 -4.97 12.65
N ILE A 150 10.41 -4.15 12.31
CA ILE A 150 10.51 -2.68 12.38
C ILE A 150 9.54 -2.04 13.37
N LYS A 151 8.46 -2.74 13.77
CA LYS A 151 7.41 -2.19 14.61
C LYS A 151 7.87 -1.78 16.04
N ASP A 152 8.96 -2.34 16.52
CA ASP A 152 9.51 -1.97 17.84
C ASP A 152 10.35 -0.69 17.79
N GLU A 153 10.69 -0.22 16.56
CA GLU A 153 11.48 0.98 16.32
C GLU A 153 10.66 2.13 15.74
N TYR A 154 9.60 1.79 14.98
CA TYR A 154 8.76 2.76 14.25
C TYR A 154 7.27 2.50 14.46
N GLU A 155 6.52 3.58 14.62
CA GLU A 155 5.07 3.55 14.46
C GLU A 155 4.69 3.22 13.00
N ILE A 156 3.75 2.30 12.81
CA ILE A 156 3.46 1.77 11.48
C ILE A 156 2.21 2.42 10.88
N VAL A 157 2.34 2.95 9.68
CA VAL A 157 1.21 3.29 8.80
C VAL A 157 1.20 2.30 7.64
N LEU A 158 0.32 1.31 7.71
CA LEU A 158 0.14 0.31 6.67
C LEU A 158 -1.03 0.73 5.77
N THR A 159 -0.76 1.00 4.50
CA THR A 159 -1.75 1.52 3.55
C THR A 159 -1.70 0.78 2.22
N GLY A 160 -2.75 0.92 1.41
CA GLY A 160 -2.79 0.37 0.06
C GLY A 160 -4.09 -0.34 -0.31
N ASP A 161 -4.00 -1.20 -1.32
CA ASP A 161 -5.07 -2.10 -1.72
C ASP A 161 -4.78 -3.51 -1.18
N PHE A 162 -5.49 -3.88 -0.14
CA PHE A 162 -5.27 -5.15 0.58
C PHE A 162 -5.84 -6.37 -0.14
N ASN A 163 -6.71 -6.18 -1.14
CA ASN A 163 -7.39 -7.29 -1.82
C ASN A 163 -7.97 -8.33 -0.84
N VAL A 164 -8.50 -7.87 0.29
CA VAL A 164 -9.18 -8.66 1.31
C VAL A 164 -10.51 -7.99 1.66
N ILE A 165 -11.53 -8.78 1.88
CA ILE A 165 -12.80 -8.38 2.48
C ILE A 165 -12.79 -8.93 3.91
N PRO A 166 -12.40 -8.14 4.92
CA PRO A 166 -12.21 -8.62 6.29
C PRO A 166 -13.49 -9.18 6.88
N GLU A 167 -14.59 -8.45 6.75
CA GLU A 167 -15.90 -8.83 7.26
C GLU A 167 -16.97 -8.83 6.17
N ASP A 168 -18.06 -9.52 6.39
CA ASP A 168 -19.15 -9.63 5.41
C ASP A 168 -19.79 -8.27 5.08
N ASN A 169 -19.81 -7.35 6.05
CA ASN A 169 -20.34 -5.99 5.88
C ASN A 169 -19.44 -5.08 5.02
N ASP A 170 -18.19 -5.47 4.80
CA ASP A 170 -17.25 -4.73 3.94
C ASP A 170 -17.54 -4.93 2.44
N ALA A 171 -18.48 -5.81 2.10
CA ALA A 171 -18.92 -6.02 0.73
C ALA A 171 -20.41 -5.70 0.57
N HIS A 172 -20.76 -5.02 -0.52
CA HIS A 172 -22.17 -4.74 -0.85
C HIS A 172 -23.01 -6.04 -0.99
N ASP A 173 -22.42 -7.11 -1.54
CA ASP A 173 -23.05 -8.42 -1.69
C ASP A 173 -22.00 -9.52 -1.50
N ILE A 174 -21.80 -9.94 -0.27
CA ILE A 174 -20.82 -10.96 0.10
C ILE A 174 -21.06 -12.31 -0.60
N LYS A 175 -22.30 -12.60 -1.00
CA LYS A 175 -22.62 -13.87 -1.69
C LYS A 175 -21.86 -14.04 -3.00
N LYS A 176 -21.49 -12.93 -3.66
CA LYS A 176 -20.68 -12.95 -4.88
C LYS A 176 -19.23 -13.37 -4.63
N TYR A 177 -18.76 -13.23 -3.41
CA TYR A 177 -17.37 -13.49 -3.01
C TYR A 177 -17.15 -14.83 -2.27
N LYS A 178 -18.18 -15.70 -2.20
CA LYS A 178 -18.10 -16.98 -1.47
C LYS A 178 -16.96 -17.92 -1.92
N LYS A 179 -16.53 -17.80 -3.18
CA LYS A 179 -15.43 -18.59 -3.76
C LYS A 179 -14.26 -17.71 -4.18
N ASP A 180 -14.21 -16.49 -3.68
CA ASP A 180 -13.22 -15.49 -4.05
C ASP A 180 -12.10 -15.43 -3.01
N ALA A 181 -10.88 -15.26 -3.48
CA ALA A 181 -9.71 -15.11 -2.62
C ALA A 181 -9.82 -13.93 -1.65
N LEU A 182 -10.58 -12.88 -2.00
CA LEU A 182 -10.74 -11.69 -1.16
C LEU A 182 -11.49 -11.98 0.13
N ALA A 183 -12.51 -12.85 0.09
CA ALA A 183 -13.32 -13.23 1.26
C ALA A 183 -12.94 -14.61 1.84
N HIS A 184 -11.89 -15.23 1.30
CA HIS A 184 -11.47 -16.57 1.74
C HIS A 184 -11.02 -16.53 3.21
N PRO A 185 -11.38 -17.55 4.03
CA PRO A 185 -11.02 -17.58 5.45
C PRO A 185 -9.52 -17.43 5.72
N GLU A 186 -8.66 -18.02 4.88
CA GLU A 186 -7.21 -17.91 5.01
C GLU A 186 -6.68 -16.50 4.70
N SER A 187 -7.32 -15.74 3.79
CA SER A 187 -6.98 -14.33 3.54
C SER A 187 -7.38 -13.47 4.74
N ARG A 188 -8.60 -13.66 5.26
CA ARG A 188 -9.10 -12.96 6.47
C ARG A 188 -8.23 -13.24 7.69
N LYS A 189 -7.85 -14.51 7.89
CA LYS A 189 -6.97 -14.91 9.00
C LYS A 189 -5.63 -14.16 8.98
N ARG A 190 -5.02 -14.01 7.80
CA ARG A 190 -3.75 -13.30 7.65
C ARG A 190 -3.91 -11.80 7.80
N PHE A 191 -5.02 -11.24 7.32
CA PHE A 191 -5.35 -9.83 7.57
C PHE A 191 -5.50 -9.56 9.08
N ASN A 192 -6.24 -10.41 9.80
CA ASN A 192 -6.35 -10.30 11.25
C ASN A 192 -4.99 -10.47 11.98
N LYS A 193 -4.09 -11.28 11.43
CA LYS A 193 -2.71 -11.36 11.94
C LYS A 193 -1.97 -10.02 11.86
N LEU A 194 -2.20 -9.23 10.78
CA LEU A 194 -1.64 -7.89 10.67
C LEU A 194 -2.23 -6.95 11.71
N LEU A 195 -3.55 -6.99 11.94
CA LEU A 195 -4.20 -6.19 12.98
C LEU A 195 -3.66 -6.53 14.39
N ASN A 196 -3.32 -7.80 14.65
CA ASN A 196 -2.71 -8.23 15.91
C ASN A 196 -1.27 -7.69 16.15
N LEU A 197 -0.74 -6.90 15.24
CA LEU A 197 0.49 -6.11 15.43
C LEU A 197 0.22 -4.72 16.03
N ASP A 198 -0.89 -4.56 16.72
CA ASP A 198 -1.40 -3.33 17.32
C ASP A 198 -1.85 -2.27 16.30
N LEU A 199 -2.17 -2.72 15.07
CA LEU A 199 -2.71 -1.86 14.03
C LEU A 199 -4.23 -1.74 14.16
N LEU A 200 -4.75 -0.52 14.01
CA LEU A 200 -6.19 -0.21 13.95
C LEU A 200 -6.65 -0.14 12.49
N ASP A 201 -7.87 -0.60 12.22
CA ASP A 201 -8.56 -0.51 10.91
C ASP A 201 -9.65 0.58 10.94
#